data_f5956783cf6eff29f73d57134a41a979
#
_entry.id   f5956783cf6eff29f73d57134a41a979
#
_cell.length_a   1.000
_cell.length_b   1.000
_cell.length_c   1.000
_cell.angle_alpha   90.00
_cell.angle_beta   90.00
_cell.angle_gamma   90.00
#
_symmetry.space_group_name_H-M   'P 1'
#
loop_
_entity.id
_entity.type
_entity.pdbx_description
1 polymer ?
#
loop_
_entity_poly.entity_id
_entity_poly.type
_entity_poly.pdbx_seq_one_letter_code
_entity_poly.pdbx_strand_id
1 'polypeptide(L)'
;MTTATREARNIEATKAIYAAVPAGDLQTALDLMDPEVRITYYGVPAIPYAGDYRGIEEAVTFFTRVGENIAITEMQAWKYIADGDELATWGRQRFRHLATGYEWGSEFAHIITLREGRWLHFRDFMNSALTLEAFTR
;
A
#
# COMPACT_ATOMS: atom_id res chain seq x y z
N MET A 1 11.72 -8.31 23.17
CA MET A 1 11.85 -7.07 22.36
C MET A 1 11.13 -5.94 23.06
N THR A 2 11.77 -4.79 23.19
CA THR A 2 11.12 -3.60 23.76
C THR A 2 10.11 -3.01 22.76
N THR A 3 9.18 -2.19 23.25
CA THR A 3 8.23 -1.48 22.40
C THR A 3 8.94 -0.60 21.36
N ALA A 4 9.96 0.16 21.76
CA ALA A 4 10.73 1.00 20.86
C ALA A 4 11.41 0.20 19.74
N THR A 5 11.96 -0.98 20.06
CA THR A 5 12.58 -1.87 19.05
C THR A 5 11.53 -2.46 18.12
N ARG A 6 10.36 -2.82 18.65
CA ARG A 6 9.23 -3.31 17.85
C ARG A 6 8.75 -2.24 16.88
N GLU A 7 8.59 -1.02 17.36
CA GLU A 7 8.14 0.10 16.53
C GLU A 7 9.13 0.39 15.41
N ALA A 8 10.44 0.41 15.72
CA ALA A 8 11.48 0.60 14.71
C ALA A 8 11.45 -0.51 13.65
N ARG A 9 11.29 -1.77 14.08
CA ARG A 9 11.17 -2.91 13.16
C ARG A 9 9.96 -2.76 12.24
N ASN A 10 8.83 -2.35 12.78
CA ASN A 10 7.60 -2.18 12.02
C ASN A 10 7.73 -1.06 10.98
N ILE A 11 8.41 0.03 11.33
CA ILE A 11 8.71 1.12 10.41
C ILE A 11 9.65 0.64 9.29
N GLU A 12 10.71 -0.07 9.62
CA GLU A 12 11.66 -0.56 8.61
C GLU A 12 11.01 -1.56 7.65
N ALA A 13 10.15 -2.46 8.15
CA ALA A 13 9.40 -3.38 7.29
C ALA A 13 8.51 -2.60 6.30
N THR A 14 7.82 -1.58 6.78
CA THR A 14 6.95 -0.74 5.94
C THR A 14 7.75 0.01 4.88
N LYS A 15 8.89 0.58 5.24
CA LYS A 15 9.80 1.24 4.28
C LYS A 15 10.26 0.28 3.19
N ALA A 16 10.59 -0.96 3.56
CA ALA A 16 11.02 -1.97 2.60
C ALA A 16 9.91 -2.34 1.62
N ILE A 17 8.67 -2.46 2.09
CA ILE A 17 7.52 -2.71 1.21
C ILE A 17 7.28 -1.52 0.29
N TYR A 18 7.36 -0.30 0.79
CA TYR A 18 7.19 0.91 -0.01
C TYR A 18 8.24 1.07 -1.11
N ALA A 19 9.45 0.56 -0.89
CA ALA A 19 10.49 0.54 -1.91
C ALA A 19 10.26 -0.57 -2.92
N ALA A 20 9.82 -1.74 -2.46
CA ALA A 20 9.65 -2.94 -3.29
C ALA A 20 8.49 -2.84 -4.27
N VAL A 21 7.34 -2.32 -3.85
CA VAL A 21 6.12 -2.29 -4.68
C VAL A 21 6.29 -1.46 -5.95
N PRO A 22 6.75 -0.20 -5.89
CA PRO A 22 6.98 0.58 -7.12
C PRO A 22 8.06 -0.01 -8.03
N ALA A 23 9.01 -0.74 -7.45
CA ALA A 23 10.08 -1.38 -8.20
C ALA A 23 9.65 -2.69 -8.86
N GLY A 24 8.44 -3.17 -8.61
CA GLY A 24 7.95 -4.44 -9.13
C GLY A 24 8.51 -5.66 -8.41
N ASP A 25 9.13 -5.48 -7.26
CA ASP A 25 9.68 -6.56 -6.44
C ASP A 25 8.59 -7.10 -5.49
N LEU A 26 7.66 -7.84 -6.06
CA LEU A 26 6.53 -8.37 -5.30
C LEU A 26 6.97 -9.37 -4.24
N GLN A 27 8.00 -10.18 -4.51
CA GLN A 27 8.44 -11.19 -3.56
C GLN A 27 8.92 -10.58 -2.25
N THR A 28 9.73 -9.52 -2.32
CA THR A 28 10.18 -8.81 -1.10
C THR A 28 8.99 -8.27 -0.32
N ALA A 29 8.01 -7.69 -1.00
CA ALA A 29 6.81 -7.18 -0.33
C ALA A 29 6.03 -8.31 0.34
N LEU A 30 5.80 -9.43 -0.35
CA LEU A 30 5.04 -10.56 0.20
C LEU A 30 5.75 -11.23 1.38
N ASP A 31 7.08 -11.27 1.37
CA ASP A 31 7.86 -11.85 2.47
C ASP A 31 7.71 -11.05 3.78
N LEU A 32 7.30 -9.79 3.66
CA LEU A 32 7.04 -8.91 4.81
C LEU A 32 5.54 -8.83 5.16
N MET A 33 4.74 -9.71 4.61
CA MET A 33 3.31 -9.80 4.90
C MET A 33 3.01 -11.10 5.65
N ASP A 34 2.12 -10.99 6.65
CA ASP A 34 1.65 -12.14 7.40
C ASP A 34 0.84 -13.05 6.49
N PRO A 35 0.87 -14.40 6.68
CA PRO A 35 0.02 -15.30 5.90
C PRO A 35 -1.48 -14.96 5.95
N GLU A 36 -1.93 -14.29 7.03
CA GLU A 36 -3.30 -13.84 7.20
C GLU A 36 -3.49 -12.37 6.85
N VAL A 37 -2.61 -11.80 6.05
CA VAL A 37 -2.66 -10.38 5.68
C VAL A 37 -4.01 -10.00 5.10
N ARG A 38 -4.45 -8.80 5.43
CA ARG A 38 -5.63 -8.18 4.85
C ARG A 38 -5.24 -6.84 4.24
N ILE A 39 -5.67 -6.60 3.01
CA ILE A 39 -5.44 -5.33 2.30
C ILE A 39 -6.80 -4.73 2.00
N THR A 40 -7.04 -3.52 2.49
CA THR A 40 -8.26 -2.79 2.21
C THR A 40 -7.93 -1.51 1.46
N TYR A 41 -8.33 -1.46 0.21
CA TYR A 41 -8.25 -0.26 -0.61
C TYR A 41 -9.64 0.35 -0.71
N TYR A 42 -9.83 1.49 -0.06
CA TYR A 42 -11.13 2.16 -0.03
C TYR A 42 -11.35 2.92 -1.34
N GLY A 43 -12.35 2.50 -2.08
CA GLY A 43 -12.70 3.12 -3.35
C GLY A 43 -13.97 2.51 -3.91
N VAL A 44 -14.37 3.01 -5.07
CA VAL A 44 -15.56 2.53 -5.77
C VAL A 44 -15.18 1.44 -6.78
N PRO A 45 -16.15 0.59 -7.20
CA PRO A 45 -15.86 -0.54 -8.10
C PRO A 45 -15.25 -0.17 -9.46
N ALA A 46 -15.40 1.08 -9.90
CA ALA A 46 -14.78 1.54 -11.16
C ALA A 46 -13.25 1.63 -11.05
N ILE A 47 -12.70 1.64 -9.85
CA ILE A 47 -11.24 1.55 -9.65
C ILE A 47 -10.87 0.06 -9.67
N PRO A 48 -10.06 -0.41 -10.63
CA PRO A 48 -9.87 -1.85 -10.87
C PRO A 48 -9.31 -2.65 -9.68
N TYR A 49 -8.57 -2.00 -8.81
CA TYR A 49 -7.94 -2.64 -7.66
C TYR A 49 -8.60 -2.28 -6.32
N ALA A 50 -9.72 -1.56 -6.33
CA ALA A 50 -10.45 -1.28 -5.09
C ALA A 50 -11.04 -2.56 -4.53
N GLY A 51 -11.07 -2.67 -3.21
CA GLY A 51 -11.67 -3.82 -2.54
C GLY A 51 -10.97 -4.23 -1.26
N ASP A 52 -11.36 -5.39 -0.78
CA ASP A 52 -10.86 -5.99 0.45
C ASP A 52 -10.29 -7.37 0.10
N TYR A 53 -9.01 -7.57 0.38
CA TYR A 53 -8.26 -8.75 -0.05
C TYR A 53 -7.73 -9.44 1.20
N ARG A 54 -7.93 -10.76 1.31
CA ARG A 54 -7.54 -11.53 2.50
C ARG A 54 -6.63 -12.69 2.14
N GLY A 55 -5.51 -12.80 2.88
CA GLY A 55 -4.51 -13.84 2.66
C GLY A 55 -3.53 -13.49 1.56
N ILE A 56 -2.45 -14.27 1.50
CA ILE A 56 -1.36 -14.02 0.53
C ILE A 56 -1.84 -14.13 -0.92
N GLU A 57 -2.68 -15.13 -1.20
CA GLU A 57 -3.17 -15.34 -2.57
C GLU A 57 -3.95 -14.13 -3.09
N GLU A 58 -4.84 -13.58 -2.25
CA GLU A 58 -5.59 -12.38 -2.62
C GLU A 58 -4.71 -11.13 -2.60
N ALA A 59 -3.70 -11.06 -1.74
CA ALA A 59 -2.72 -9.99 -1.78
C ALA A 59 -1.97 -9.97 -3.12
N VAL A 60 -1.60 -11.13 -3.64
CA VAL A 60 -1.01 -11.26 -4.99
C VAL A 60 -1.97 -10.72 -6.04
N THR A 61 -3.26 -11.06 -5.93
CA THR A 61 -4.29 -10.55 -6.85
C THR A 61 -4.35 -9.01 -6.80
N PHE A 62 -4.32 -8.43 -5.60
CA PHE A 62 -4.33 -6.97 -5.45
C PHE A 62 -3.14 -6.32 -6.17
N PHE A 63 -1.93 -6.77 -5.87
CA PHE A 63 -0.73 -6.18 -6.47
C PHE A 63 -0.65 -6.44 -7.98
N THR A 64 -1.15 -7.57 -8.44
CA THR A 64 -1.24 -7.86 -9.87
C THR A 64 -2.18 -6.88 -10.57
N ARG A 65 -3.35 -6.63 -9.99
CA ARG A 65 -4.30 -5.64 -10.53
C ARG A 65 -3.72 -4.23 -10.53
N VAL A 66 -3.02 -3.85 -9.46
CA VAL A 66 -2.32 -2.56 -9.42
C VAL A 66 -1.33 -2.47 -10.58
N GLY A 67 -0.44 -3.45 -10.71
CA GLY A 67 0.61 -3.45 -11.73
C GLY A 67 0.11 -3.53 -13.17
N GLU A 68 -1.06 -4.14 -13.39
CA GLU A 68 -1.69 -4.20 -14.70
C GLU A 68 -2.32 -2.87 -15.13
N ASN A 69 -2.65 -2.02 -14.18
CA ASN A 69 -3.40 -0.79 -14.44
C ASN A 69 -2.58 0.48 -14.31
N ILE A 70 -1.63 0.53 -13.39
CA ILE A 70 -0.88 1.75 -13.10
C ILE A 70 0.60 1.47 -12.87
N ALA A 71 1.41 2.52 -13.11
CA ALA A 71 2.76 2.61 -12.59
C ALA A 71 2.75 3.61 -11.44
N ILE A 72 3.39 3.27 -10.33
CA ILE A 72 3.63 4.19 -9.22
C ILE A 72 4.94 4.90 -9.53
N THR A 73 4.86 6.15 -9.95
CA THR A 73 6.03 6.91 -10.42
C THR A 73 6.70 7.69 -9.30
N GLU A 74 6.01 7.90 -8.19
CA GLU A 74 6.56 8.54 -7.00
C GLU A 74 5.87 7.98 -5.76
N MET A 75 6.65 7.69 -4.73
CA MET A 75 6.17 7.26 -3.42
C MET A 75 6.99 7.97 -2.36
N GLN A 76 6.37 8.93 -1.67
CA GLN A 76 7.01 9.72 -0.62
C GLN A 76 6.22 9.57 0.67
N ALA A 77 6.77 8.89 1.64
CA ALA A 77 6.23 8.89 3.00
C ALA A 77 6.92 10.02 3.79
N TRP A 78 6.13 10.94 4.32
CA TRP A 78 6.64 12.10 5.01
C TRP A 78 6.90 11.84 6.49
N LYS A 79 6.12 10.95 7.08
CA LYS A 79 6.22 10.67 8.52
C LYS A 79 5.68 9.28 8.83
N TYR A 80 6.29 8.65 9.84
CA TYR A 80 5.84 7.38 10.40
C TYR A 80 5.57 7.60 11.88
N ILE A 81 4.39 7.21 12.35
CA ILE A 81 4.04 7.21 13.77
C ILE A 81 3.65 5.79 14.13
N ALA A 82 4.40 5.19 15.06
CA ALA A 82 4.14 3.85 15.52
C ALA A 82 3.74 3.85 16.99
N ASP A 83 2.74 3.05 17.32
CA ASP A 83 2.29 2.79 18.68
C ASP A 83 2.13 1.28 18.81
N GLY A 84 3.15 0.61 19.34
CA GLY A 84 3.18 -0.86 19.38
C GLY A 84 3.16 -1.44 17.97
N ASP A 85 2.17 -2.26 17.70
CA ASP A 85 1.97 -2.90 16.39
C ASP A 85 0.99 -2.15 15.48
N GLU A 86 0.64 -0.93 15.83
CA GLU A 86 -0.13 -0.02 14.97
C GLU A 86 0.78 1.05 14.41
N LEU A 87 0.67 1.34 13.11
CA LEU A 87 1.51 2.31 12.44
C LEU A 87 0.66 3.17 11.53
N ALA A 88 0.84 4.49 11.64
CA ALA A 88 0.26 5.45 10.72
C ALA A 88 1.37 6.11 9.92
N THR A 89 1.18 6.25 8.63
CA THR A 89 2.10 6.97 7.77
C THR A 89 1.30 7.76 6.74
N TRP A 90 1.84 8.88 6.31
CA TRP A 90 1.20 9.68 5.25
C TRP A 90 2.26 10.35 4.40
N GLY A 91 1.84 10.71 3.20
CA GLY A 91 2.72 11.33 2.25
C GLY A 91 2.03 11.55 0.93
N ARG A 92 2.77 11.37 -0.15
CA ARG A 92 2.32 11.64 -1.49
C ARG A 92 2.72 10.52 -2.43
N GLN A 93 1.83 10.19 -3.35
CA GLN A 93 2.09 9.28 -4.47
C GLN A 93 1.75 9.96 -5.79
N ARG A 94 2.47 9.55 -6.84
CA ARG A 94 2.10 9.88 -8.21
C ARG A 94 1.97 8.59 -9.00
N PHE A 95 1.06 8.62 -9.97
CA PHE A 95 0.69 7.46 -10.76
C PHE A 95 0.60 7.80 -12.23
N ARG A 96 0.79 6.79 -13.07
CA ARG A 96 0.48 6.84 -14.49
C ARG A 96 -0.46 5.69 -14.85
N HIS A 97 -1.58 6.00 -15.49
CA HIS A 97 -2.49 4.99 -16.02
C HIS A 97 -1.85 4.35 -17.25
N LEU A 98 -1.60 3.04 -17.22
CA LEU A 98 -0.84 2.38 -18.28
C LEU A 98 -1.56 2.41 -19.63
N ALA A 99 -2.90 2.30 -19.65
CA ALA A 99 -3.66 2.27 -20.89
C ALA A 99 -3.71 3.62 -21.59
N THR A 100 -3.75 4.74 -20.86
CA THR A 100 -3.97 6.08 -21.43
C THR A 100 -2.76 7.00 -21.33
N GLY A 101 -1.80 6.68 -20.44
CA GLY A 101 -0.69 7.57 -20.13
C GLY A 101 -1.03 8.72 -19.19
N TYR A 102 -2.30 8.81 -18.75
CA TYR A 102 -2.72 9.88 -17.85
C TYR A 102 -2.00 9.81 -16.51
N GLU A 103 -1.47 10.95 -16.06
CA GLU A 103 -0.75 11.04 -14.80
C GLU A 103 -1.55 11.85 -13.78
N TRP A 104 -1.54 11.37 -12.52
CA TRP A 104 -2.16 12.09 -11.41
C TRP A 104 -1.39 11.82 -10.13
N GLY A 105 -1.66 12.63 -9.13
CA GLY A 105 -1.08 12.48 -7.81
C GLY A 105 -2.13 12.58 -6.75
N SER A 106 -1.85 12.00 -5.59
CA SER A 106 -2.69 12.08 -4.41
C SER A 106 -1.84 12.02 -3.16
N GLU A 107 -2.26 12.75 -2.14
CA GLU A 107 -1.78 12.46 -0.80
C GLU A 107 -2.43 11.17 -0.33
N PHE A 108 -1.74 10.44 0.52
CA PHE A 108 -2.25 9.21 1.09
C PHE A 108 -2.05 9.19 2.60
N ALA A 109 -2.85 8.40 3.28
CA ALA A 109 -2.62 7.98 4.65
C ALA A 109 -2.83 6.48 4.73
N HIS A 110 -1.90 5.77 5.32
CA HIS A 110 -2.01 4.34 5.54
C HIS A 110 -2.08 4.06 7.04
N ILE A 111 -3.01 3.22 7.45
CA ILE A 111 -3.09 2.69 8.80
C ILE A 111 -2.76 1.20 8.70
N ILE A 112 -1.70 0.80 9.37
CA ILE A 112 -1.14 -0.54 9.22
C ILE A 112 -1.06 -1.21 10.58
N THR A 113 -1.66 -2.39 10.69
CA THR A 113 -1.47 -3.28 11.83
C THR A 113 -0.43 -4.32 11.45
N LEU A 114 0.56 -4.54 12.31
CA LEU A 114 1.60 -5.53 12.07
C LEU A 114 1.53 -6.63 13.13
N ARG A 115 2.12 -7.78 12.79
CA ARG A 115 2.29 -8.91 13.70
C ARG A 115 3.68 -9.49 13.47
N GLU A 116 4.52 -9.43 14.50
CA GLU A 116 5.90 -9.90 14.42
C GLU A 116 6.69 -9.34 13.24
N GLY A 117 6.54 -8.03 13.00
CA GLY A 117 7.27 -7.31 11.97
C GLY A 117 6.73 -7.49 10.56
N ARG A 118 5.54 -8.10 10.40
CA ARG A 118 4.90 -8.30 9.09
C ARG A 118 3.56 -7.59 9.06
N TRP A 119 3.20 -7.09 7.87
CA TRP A 119 1.90 -6.48 7.68
C TRP A 119 0.79 -7.50 7.91
N LEU A 120 -0.14 -7.19 8.82
CA LEU A 120 -1.32 -8.00 9.09
C LEU A 120 -2.58 -7.36 8.51
N HIS A 121 -2.72 -6.04 8.62
CA HIS A 121 -3.82 -5.32 7.96
C HIS A 121 -3.29 -3.98 7.44
N PHE A 122 -3.41 -3.80 6.15
CA PHE A 122 -3.05 -2.56 5.46
C PHE A 122 -4.33 -1.86 4.98
N ARG A 123 -4.54 -0.64 5.44
CA ARG A 123 -5.68 0.19 5.03
C ARG A 123 -5.16 1.40 4.28
N ASP A 124 -5.62 1.55 3.05
CA ASP A 124 -5.18 2.60 2.15
C ASP A 124 -6.25 3.69 2.05
N PHE A 125 -5.92 4.87 2.54
CA PHE A 125 -6.78 6.06 2.45
C PHE A 125 -6.13 7.06 1.51
N MET A 126 -6.86 7.47 0.50
CA MET A 126 -6.38 8.46 -0.46
C MET A 126 -7.55 9.25 -1.01
N ASN A 127 -7.27 10.23 -1.86
CA ASN A 127 -8.32 10.95 -2.56
C ASN A 127 -8.85 10.07 -3.70
N SER A 128 -9.83 9.22 -3.39
CA SER A 128 -10.39 8.28 -4.35
C SER A 128 -11.10 8.97 -5.52
N ALA A 129 -11.55 10.20 -5.35
CA ALA A 129 -12.15 10.96 -6.44
C ALA A 129 -11.16 11.24 -7.57
N LEU A 130 -9.90 11.55 -7.23
CA LEU A 130 -8.85 11.76 -8.23
C LEU A 130 -8.50 10.46 -8.95
N THR A 131 -8.45 9.36 -8.23
CA THR A 131 -8.18 8.04 -8.82
C THR A 131 -9.34 7.61 -9.71
N LEU A 132 -10.58 7.81 -9.25
CA LEU A 132 -11.77 7.51 -10.05
C LEU A 132 -11.76 8.29 -11.37
N GLU A 133 -11.43 9.59 -11.33
CA GLU A 133 -11.32 10.41 -12.52
C GLU A 133 -10.32 9.81 -13.51
N ALA A 134 -9.16 9.34 -13.03
CA ALA A 134 -8.14 8.74 -13.88
C ALA A 134 -8.65 7.51 -14.64
N PHE A 135 -9.55 6.73 -14.04
CA PHE A 135 -10.10 5.51 -14.64
C PHE A 135 -11.41 5.72 -15.40
N THR A 136 -11.98 6.91 -15.36
CA THR A 136 -13.26 7.22 -16.03
C THR A 136 -13.14 8.29 -17.09
N ARG A 137 -11.94 8.72 -17.41
CA ARG A 137 -11.68 9.73 -18.46
C ARG A 137 -11.91 9.18 -19.84
#